data_37518daabd75cf0ce4b1d0b1b3eaf809
#
_entry.id   37518daabd75cf0ce4b1d0b1b3eaf809
#
_cell.length_a   1.000
_cell.length_b   1.000
_cell.length_c   1.000
_cell.angle_alpha   90.00
_cell.angle_beta   90.00
_cell.angle_gamma   90.00
#
_symmetry.space_group_name_H-M   'P 1'
#
loop_
_entity.id
_entity.type
_entity.pdbx_description
1 polymer ?
#
loop_
_entity_poly.entity_id
_entity_poly.type
_entity_poly.pdbx_seq_one_letter_code
_entity_poly.pdbx_strand_id
1 'polypeptide(L)'
;MPVATKIVLFCLFLEAGAEDATRSHAHKGIFRRLTPGSPHSAGLRMTAAARKRLLESSKPESSVMALPESPSSPKGTMRCSSIQLVHAPVNAIWETLTDLPSYPKFVGGISAVEPYSTRKTLTGGQLFCAHYTLCVGPLYKVKYFVEHRHEPLQKSMVWQLDYSRSSDVYDSVGYWHVEPLDDKRCIVYYTQDSLLPSWIPLQLRKSFTNAAMRACTGKLEPACQDAARRRGMYSAWWSTRPCS
;
A
#
# COMPACT_ATOMS: atom_id res chain seq x y z
N MET A 1 -11.17 26.73 12.16
CA MET A 1 -11.05 25.67 13.19
C MET A 1 -9.91 24.77 12.80
N PRO A 2 -8.95 24.50 13.67
CA PRO A 2 -7.82 23.66 13.35
C PRO A 2 -8.24 22.22 13.12
N VAL A 3 -7.52 21.53 12.25
CA VAL A 3 -7.77 20.13 11.82
C VAL A 3 -7.88 19.16 13.02
N ALA A 4 -7.18 19.45 14.12
CA ALA A 4 -7.23 18.67 15.36
C ALA A 4 -8.63 18.57 15.98
N THR A 5 -9.44 19.61 15.92
CA THR A 5 -10.80 19.61 16.51
C THR A 5 -11.79 18.76 15.71
N LYS A 6 -11.56 18.56 14.40
CA LYS A 6 -12.38 17.69 13.56
C LYS A 6 -12.09 16.21 13.76
N ILE A 7 -10.86 15.87 14.19
CA ILE A 7 -10.44 14.49 14.52
C ILE A 7 -11.06 14.04 15.84
N VAL A 8 -11.19 14.93 16.84
CA VAL A 8 -11.79 14.61 18.15
C VAL A 8 -13.29 14.31 18.04
N LEU A 9 -14.03 15.02 17.17
CA LEU A 9 -15.46 14.74 16.94
C LEU A 9 -15.67 13.38 16.23
N PHE A 10 -14.69 12.91 15.49
CA PHE A 10 -14.68 11.61 14.81
C PHE A 10 -14.54 10.43 15.77
N CYS A 11 -13.83 10.61 16.89
CA CYS A 11 -13.62 9.56 17.89
C CYS A 11 -14.87 9.23 18.72
N LEU A 12 -15.86 10.13 18.79
CA LEU A 12 -17.08 9.94 19.61
C LEU A 12 -18.14 9.04 18.96
N PHE A 13 -17.99 8.67 17.69
CA PHE A 13 -18.96 7.84 16.96
C PHE A 13 -18.48 6.41 16.68
N LEU A 14 -17.32 6.00 17.17
CA LEU A 14 -16.68 4.72 16.87
C LEU A 14 -16.58 3.79 18.09
N GLU A 15 -17.65 3.69 18.87
CA GLU A 15 -17.88 2.49 19.70
C GLU A 15 -18.41 1.34 18.82
N ALA A 16 -17.69 1.00 17.76
CA ALA A 16 -17.82 -0.30 17.13
C ALA A 16 -16.96 -1.26 17.95
N GLY A 17 -17.61 -2.12 18.71
CA GLY A 17 -16.96 -3.10 19.57
C GLY A 17 -15.86 -3.88 18.81
N ALA A 18 -14.84 -4.32 19.52
CA ALA A 18 -13.83 -5.23 19.02
C ALA A 18 -14.54 -6.48 18.47
N GLU A 19 -14.83 -6.47 17.14
CA GLU A 19 -15.40 -7.65 16.50
C GLU A 19 -14.36 -8.76 16.56
N ASP A 20 -14.83 -9.91 16.99
CA ASP A 20 -14.05 -11.14 17.13
C ASP A 20 -13.35 -11.46 15.81
N ALA A 21 -12.01 -11.54 15.84
CA ALA A 21 -11.17 -11.88 14.69
C ALA A 21 -11.53 -13.23 14.03
N THR A 22 -12.39 -14.03 14.65
CA THR A 22 -12.90 -15.31 14.14
C THR A 22 -14.16 -15.15 13.28
N ARG A 23 -14.82 -13.98 13.30
CA ARG A 23 -16.01 -13.73 12.48
C ARG A 23 -15.63 -13.48 11.02
N SER A 24 -16.43 -14.03 10.11
CA SER A 24 -16.32 -13.75 8.70
C SER A 24 -16.63 -12.27 8.40
N HIS A 25 -15.94 -11.71 7.42
CA HIS A 25 -16.18 -10.34 6.98
C HIS A 25 -17.64 -10.17 6.49
N ALA A 26 -18.28 -9.06 6.85
CA ALA A 26 -19.67 -8.77 6.49
C ALA A 26 -19.89 -8.63 4.97
N HIS A 27 -18.82 -8.28 4.22
CA HIS A 27 -18.84 -8.10 2.77
C HIS A 27 -17.98 -9.16 2.08
N LYS A 28 -18.52 -9.82 1.05
CA LYS A 28 -17.84 -10.91 0.32
C LYS A 28 -17.01 -10.40 -0.86
N GLY A 29 -16.20 -9.37 -0.67
CA GLY A 29 -15.37 -8.85 -1.76
C GLY A 29 -16.19 -8.18 -2.86
N ILE A 30 -16.31 -6.86 -2.77
CA ILE A 30 -17.05 -6.04 -3.75
C ILE A 30 -16.13 -5.74 -4.94
N PHE A 31 -14.85 -5.51 -4.66
CA PHE A 31 -13.89 -5.17 -5.69
C PHE A 31 -13.48 -6.39 -6.52
N ARG A 32 -13.24 -6.13 -7.80
CA ARG A 32 -12.61 -7.13 -8.66
C ARG A 32 -11.20 -7.40 -8.15
N ARG A 33 -10.88 -8.68 -7.95
CA ARG A 33 -9.52 -9.11 -7.61
C ARG A 33 -8.54 -8.64 -8.68
N LEU A 34 -7.46 -8.02 -8.26
CA LEU A 34 -6.36 -7.68 -9.15
C LEU A 34 -5.55 -8.93 -9.47
N THR A 35 -5.04 -8.98 -10.70
CA THR A 35 -4.17 -10.09 -11.14
C THR A 35 -2.73 -9.57 -11.17
N PRO A 36 -1.77 -10.32 -10.60
CA PRO A 36 -0.37 -10.01 -10.79
C PRO A 36 -0.03 -9.86 -12.28
N GLY A 37 0.81 -8.89 -12.64
CA GLY A 37 1.14 -8.64 -14.04
C GLY A 37 1.66 -7.23 -14.28
N SER A 38 1.46 -6.70 -15.48
CA SER A 38 1.92 -5.35 -15.84
C SER A 38 1.10 -4.25 -15.13
N PRO A 39 1.64 -3.04 -14.94
CA PRO A 39 0.90 -1.91 -14.35
C PRO A 39 -0.42 -1.60 -15.06
N HIS A 40 -0.48 -1.84 -16.36
CA HIS A 40 -1.69 -1.64 -17.15
C HIS A 40 -2.87 -2.52 -16.68
N SER A 41 -2.61 -3.76 -16.21
CA SER A 41 -3.65 -4.64 -15.69
C SER A 41 -4.31 -4.09 -14.42
N ALA A 42 -3.59 -3.25 -13.66
CA ALA A 42 -4.08 -2.54 -12.49
C ALA A 42 -4.62 -1.12 -12.80
N GLY A 43 -4.77 -0.78 -14.08
CA GLY A 43 -5.26 0.53 -14.52
C GLY A 43 -4.24 1.66 -14.42
N LEU A 44 -2.97 1.35 -14.18
CA LEU A 44 -1.89 2.33 -14.12
C LEU A 44 -1.29 2.55 -15.51
N ARG A 45 -1.33 3.80 -15.97
CA ARG A 45 -0.73 4.20 -17.26
C ARG A 45 0.21 5.35 -17.02
N MET A 46 1.43 5.19 -17.52
CA MET A 46 2.43 6.26 -17.52
C MET A 46 2.72 6.64 -18.95
N THR A 47 2.48 7.92 -19.31
CA THR A 47 2.83 8.44 -20.63
C THR A 47 4.35 8.59 -20.76
N ALA A 48 4.88 8.64 -21.99
CA ALA A 48 6.29 8.88 -22.22
C ALA A 48 6.76 10.22 -21.60
N ALA A 49 5.92 11.25 -21.67
CA ALA A 49 6.20 12.54 -21.05
C ALA A 49 6.27 12.48 -19.51
N ALA A 50 5.34 11.76 -18.88
CA ALA A 50 5.35 11.53 -17.42
C ALA A 50 6.59 10.72 -17.00
N ARG A 51 6.96 9.69 -17.77
CA ARG A 51 8.18 8.91 -17.54
C ARG A 51 9.43 9.78 -17.61
N LYS A 52 9.54 10.63 -18.63
CA LYS A 52 10.65 11.56 -18.77
C LYS A 52 10.75 12.49 -17.55
N ARG A 53 9.65 13.14 -17.15
CA ARG A 53 9.62 14.00 -15.95
C ARG A 53 10.03 13.25 -14.69
N LEU A 54 9.54 12.03 -14.48
CA LEU A 54 9.88 11.20 -13.33
C LEU A 54 11.38 10.92 -13.26
N LEU A 55 12.00 10.57 -14.41
CA LEU A 55 13.43 10.28 -14.49
C LEU A 55 14.31 11.51 -14.29
N GLU A 56 13.84 12.68 -14.72
CA GLU A 56 14.59 13.96 -14.61
C GLU A 56 14.47 14.61 -13.22
N SER A 57 13.27 14.56 -12.62
CA SER A 57 13.00 15.30 -11.37
C SER A 57 12.92 14.42 -10.12
N SER A 58 12.83 13.10 -10.29
CA SER A 58 12.54 12.13 -9.22
C SER A 58 11.26 12.42 -8.44
N LYS A 59 10.39 13.31 -8.91
CA LYS A 59 9.12 13.64 -8.24
C LYS A 59 8.10 12.56 -8.54
N PRO A 60 7.46 11.95 -7.52
CA PRO A 60 6.42 10.97 -7.73
C PRO A 60 5.22 11.55 -8.49
N GLU A 61 4.71 10.79 -9.45
CA GLU A 61 3.41 11.04 -10.07
C GLU A 61 2.34 10.36 -9.19
N SER A 62 1.51 11.15 -8.52
CA SER A 62 0.53 10.62 -7.56
C SER A 62 -0.87 11.19 -7.80
N SER A 63 -1.90 10.39 -7.59
CA SER A 63 -3.28 10.82 -7.71
C SER A 63 -4.18 10.16 -6.66
N VAL A 64 -5.23 10.88 -6.26
CA VAL A 64 -6.31 10.37 -5.41
C VAL A 64 -7.63 10.84 -5.99
N MET A 65 -8.52 9.90 -6.31
CA MET A 65 -9.80 10.19 -6.95
C MET A 65 -10.92 9.29 -6.41
N ALA A 66 -12.14 9.79 -6.45
CA ALA A 66 -13.32 8.95 -6.33
C ALA A 66 -13.55 8.23 -7.66
N LEU A 67 -13.79 6.93 -7.60
CA LEU A 67 -14.15 6.17 -8.80
C LEU A 67 -15.62 6.37 -9.16
N PRO A 68 -15.97 6.37 -10.46
CA PRO A 68 -17.34 6.31 -10.91
C PRO A 68 -18.03 5.06 -10.33
N GLU A 69 -19.31 5.21 -9.98
CA GLU A 69 -20.10 4.09 -9.49
C GLU A 69 -20.31 3.04 -10.59
N SER A 70 -20.06 1.79 -10.26
CA SER A 70 -20.25 0.64 -11.14
C SER A 70 -20.45 -0.62 -10.30
N PRO A 71 -20.87 -1.77 -10.88
CA PRO A 71 -20.97 -3.04 -10.14
C PRO A 71 -19.67 -3.46 -9.43
N SER A 72 -18.50 -3.11 -9.98
CA SER A 72 -17.18 -3.39 -9.40
C SER A 72 -16.55 -2.21 -8.65
N SER A 73 -17.28 -1.10 -8.51
CA SER A 73 -16.82 0.11 -7.83
C SER A 73 -18.03 0.81 -7.21
N PRO A 74 -18.49 0.39 -6.02
CA PRO A 74 -19.64 1.01 -5.33
C PRO A 74 -19.42 2.49 -5.07
N LYS A 75 -20.53 3.22 -4.90
CA LYS A 75 -20.49 4.64 -4.54
C LYS A 75 -19.59 4.91 -3.33
N GLY A 76 -18.67 5.84 -3.48
CA GLY A 76 -17.73 6.22 -2.43
C GLY A 76 -16.43 5.43 -2.44
N THR A 77 -16.20 4.58 -3.45
CA THR A 77 -14.90 3.96 -3.69
C THR A 77 -13.86 5.04 -4.01
N MET A 78 -12.75 4.96 -3.33
CA MET A 78 -11.60 5.84 -3.53
C MET A 78 -10.46 5.05 -4.14
N ARG A 79 -9.85 5.59 -5.19
CA ARG A 79 -8.57 5.10 -5.73
C ARG A 79 -7.46 6.05 -5.39
N CYS A 80 -6.32 5.52 -4.95
CA CYS A 80 -5.06 6.24 -4.96
C CYS A 80 -4.03 5.50 -5.80
N SER A 81 -3.12 6.25 -6.41
CA SER A 81 -1.99 5.69 -7.15
C SER A 81 -0.75 6.55 -6.99
N SER A 82 0.39 5.90 -7.05
CA SER A 82 1.71 6.56 -7.04
C SER A 82 2.66 5.80 -7.96
N ILE A 83 3.40 6.54 -8.75
CA ILE A 83 4.50 6.02 -9.55
C ILE A 83 5.75 6.82 -9.15
N GLN A 84 6.78 6.14 -8.67
CA GLN A 84 7.96 6.80 -8.13
C GLN A 84 9.25 6.12 -8.58
N LEU A 85 10.29 6.93 -8.75
CA LEU A 85 11.65 6.45 -8.92
C LEU A 85 12.23 6.11 -7.55
N VAL A 86 12.76 4.92 -7.40
CA VAL A 86 13.39 4.43 -6.16
C VAL A 86 14.84 4.05 -6.48
N HIS A 87 15.79 4.70 -5.80
CA HIS A 87 17.21 4.43 -5.95
C HIS A 87 17.61 3.25 -5.05
N ALA A 88 17.20 2.06 -5.46
CA ALA A 88 17.54 0.79 -4.83
C ALA A 88 17.45 -0.36 -5.85
N PRO A 89 18.23 -1.44 -5.66
CA PRO A 89 18.14 -2.66 -6.46
C PRO A 89 16.77 -3.33 -6.27
N VAL A 90 16.29 -3.99 -7.31
CA VAL A 90 14.99 -4.67 -7.31
C VAL A 90 14.80 -5.64 -6.14
N ASN A 91 15.86 -6.37 -5.76
CA ASN A 91 15.81 -7.32 -4.65
C ASN A 91 15.59 -6.63 -3.30
N ALA A 92 16.22 -5.46 -3.07
CA ALA A 92 16.01 -4.70 -1.84
C ALA A 92 14.59 -4.13 -1.74
N ILE A 93 14.00 -3.74 -2.89
CA ILE A 93 12.61 -3.29 -2.94
C ILE A 93 11.66 -4.44 -2.57
N TRP A 94 11.82 -5.61 -3.17
CA TRP A 94 10.98 -6.77 -2.85
C TRP A 94 11.16 -7.24 -1.42
N GLU A 95 12.39 -7.24 -0.90
CA GLU A 95 12.64 -7.54 0.51
C GLU A 95 11.84 -6.58 1.41
N THR A 96 11.89 -5.28 1.13
CA THR A 96 11.16 -4.27 1.90
C THR A 96 9.64 -4.47 1.80
N LEU A 97 9.11 -4.75 0.61
CA LEU A 97 7.67 -4.90 0.38
C LEU A 97 7.11 -6.23 0.91
N THR A 98 7.94 -7.26 1.09
CA THR A 98 7.49 -8.56 1.61
C THR A 98 7.79 -8.76 3.10
N ASP A 99 8.65 -7.93 3.70
CA ASP A 99 8.91 -7.93 5.14
C ASP A 99 7.83 -7.15 5.89
N LEU A 100 6.61 -7.72 5.94
CA LEU A 100 5.44 -7.08 6.55
C LEU A 100 5.64 -6.70 8.03
N PRO A 101 6.31 -7.51 8.89
CA PRO A 101 6.58 -7.12 10.28
C PRO A 101 7.38 -5.83 10.43
N SER A 102 8.15 -5.44 9.42
CA SER A 102 8.92 -4.19 9.42
C SER A 102 8.13 -2.95 8.97
N TYR A 103 6.88 -3.10 8.48
CA TYR A 103 6.05 -1.98 8.02
C TYR A 103 5.87 -0.85 9.04
N PRO A 104 5.70 -1.11 10.36
CA PRO A 104 5.62 -0.02 11.34
C PRO A 104 6.83 0.94 11.34
N LYS A 105 7.98 0.50 10.84
CA LYS A 105 9.20 1.32 10.79
C LYS A 105 9.17 2.39 9.71
N PHE A 106 8.43 2.15 8.61
CA PHE A 106 8.43 3.05 7.47
C PHE A 106 7.04 3.40 6.92
N VAL A 107 6.00 2.62 7.19
CA VAL A 107 4.61 2.94 6.82
C VAL A 107 3.94 3.70 7.96
N GLY A 108 3.72 5.00 7.76
CA GLY A 108 3.13 5.86 8.79
C GLY A 108 1.72 5.42 9.19
N GLY A 109 1.47 5.43 10.51
CA GLY A 109 0.16 5.06 11.07
C GLY A 109 -0.01 3.56 11.33
N ILE A 110 0.74 2.67 10.69
CA ILE A 110 0.73 1.24 11.03
C ILE A 110 1.50 1.04 12.33
N SER A 111 0.85 0.46 13.33
CA SER A 111 1.47 0.15 14.63
C SER A 111 1.92 -1.29 14.76
N ALA A 112 1.26 -2.22 14.06
CA ALA A 112 1.65 -3.63 14.01
C ALA A 112 1.22 -4.28 12.69
N VAL A 113 2.01 -5.24 12.22
CA VAL A 113 1.63 -6.19 11.18
C VAL A 113 2.05 -7.58 11.63
N GLU A 114 1.09 -8.47 11.76
CA GLU A 114 1.26 -9.81 12.30
C GLU A 114 0.91 -10.85 11.23
N PRO A 115 1.91 -11.47 10.56
CA PRO A 115 1.66 -12.56 9.63
C PRO A 115 1.04 -13.76 10.35
N TYR A 116 0.02 -14.39 9.74
CA TYR A 116 -0.63 -15.58 10.31
C TYR A 116 -0.71 -16.76 9.34
N SER A 117 -0.42 -16.57 8.06
CA SER A 117 -0.38 -17.66 7.08
C SER A 117 0.61 -17.33 5.97
N THR A 118 1.35 -18.34 5.53
CA THR A 118 2.23 -18.23 4.38
C THR A 118 2.24 -19.56 3.62
N ARG A 119 2.08 -19.48 2.29
CA ARG A 119 2.13 -20.65 1.41
C ARG A 119 2.73 -20.28 0.04
N LYS A 120 3.32 -21.25 -0.64
CA LYS A 120 3.81 -21.06 -2.01
C LYS A 120 2.65 -21.17 -3.00
N THR A 121 2.70 -20.38 -4.08
CA THR A 121 1.80 -20.54 -5.23
C THR A 121 2.33 -21.62 -6.18
N LEU A 122 1.46 -22.13 -7.06
CA LEU A 122 1.86 -23.09 -8.10
C LEU A 122 2.88 -22.49 -9.09
N THR A 123 2.93 -21.18 -9.22
CA THR A 123 3.84 -20.42 -10.10
C THR A 123 5.18 -20.09 -9.45
N GLY A 124 5.45 -20.62 -8.23
CA GLY A 124 6.67 -20.33 -7.49
C GLY A 124 6.66 -19.01 -6.72
N GLY A 125 5.54 -18.29 -6.75
CA GLY A 125 5.32 -17.11 -5.94
C GLY A 125 4.95 -17.44 -4.49
N GLN A 126 4.50 -16.43 -3.75
CA GLN A 126 4.10 -16.54 -2.35
C GLN A 126 2.72 -15.92 -2.12
N LEU A 127 1.92 -16.60 -1.33
CA LEU A 127 0.68 -16.08 -0.78
C LEU A 127 0.86 -16.00 0.72
N PHE A 128 0.67 -14.82 1.29
CA PHE A 128 0.84 -14.58 2.72
C PHE A 128 -0.24 -13.66 3.25
N CYS A 129 -0.73 -13.98 4.43
CA CYS A 129 -1.80 -13.25 5.07
C CYS A 129 -1.27 -12.60 6.36
N ALA A 130 -1.72 -11.37 6.62
CA ALA A 130 -1.34 -10.64 7.81
C ALA A 130 -2.49 -9.82 8.37
N HIS A 131 -2.49 -9.67 9.70
CA HIS A 131 -3.33 -8.77 10.46
C HIS A 131 -2.62 -7.42 10.59
N TYR A 132 -3.27 -6.38 10.17
CA TYR A 132 -2.79 -5.00 10.26
C TYR A 132 -3.51 -4.25 11.37
N THR A 133 -2.75 -3.49 12.15
CA THR A 133 -3.28 -2.53 13.11
C THR A 133 -2.82 -1.14 12.72
N LEU A 134 -3.77 -0.28 12.34
CA LEU A 134 -3.55 1.10 11.96
C LEU A 134 -4.04 2.03 13.09
N CYS A 135 -3.20 2.96 13.55
CA CYS A 135 -3.59 3.98 14.51
C CYS A 135 -4.18 5.20 13.77
N VAL A 136 -5.43 5.53 14.09
CA VAL A 136 -6.15 6.72 13.59
C VAL A 136 -6.30 7.70 14.74
N GLY A 137 -5.31 8.59 14.90
CA GLY A 137 -5.22 9.44 16.08
C GLY A 137 -4.81 8.67 17.36
N PRO A 138 -4.90 9.29 18.53
CA PRO A 138 -4.35 8.71 19.78
C PRO A 138 -5.20 7.59 20.38
N LEU A 139 -6.50 7.51 20.04
CA LEU A 139 -7.46 6.65 20.75
C LEU A 139 -8.08 5.55 19.89
N TYR A 140 -7.94 5.62 18.57
CA TYR A 140 -8.63 4.68 17.70
C TYR A 140 -7.70 3.83 16.87
N LYS A 141 -7.96 2.52 16.83
CA LYS A 141 -7.24 1.55 16.04
C LYS A 141 -8.17 0.90 15.03
N VAL A 142 -7.77 0.89 13.77
CA VAL A 142 -8.42 0.15 12.69
C VAL A 142 -7.69 -1.17 12.49
N LYS A 143 -8.40 -2.27 12.55
CA LYS A 143 -7.88 -3.62 12.35
C LYS A 143 -8.41 -4.19 11.05
N TYR A 144 -7.55 -4.80 10.26
CA TYR A 144 -7.95 -5.45 9.02
C TYR A 144 -6.99 -6.58 8.64
N PHE A 145 -7.53 -7.57 7.96
CA PHE A 145 -6.83 -8.78 7.55
C PHE A 145 -6.63 -8.73 6.04
N VAL A 146 -5.41 -8.98 5.59
CA VAL A 146 -5.02 -8.83 4.18
C VAL A 146 -4.35 -10.10 3.69
N GLU A 147 -4.79 -10.57 2.54
CA GLU A 147 -4.14 -11.62 1.74
C GLU A 147 -3.29 -10.95 0.66
N HIS A 148 -2.00 -11.24 0.63
CA HIS A 148 -1.04 -10.78 -0.37
C HIS A 148 -0.63 -11.94 -1.28
N ARG A 149 -0.56 -11.67 -2.57
CA ARG A 149 0.00 -12.60 -3.56
C ARG A 149 1.17 -11.95 -4.27
N HIS A 150 2.37 -12.40 -4.00
CA HIS A 150 3.61 -11.96 -4.62
C HIS A 150 4.02 -12.95 -5.71
N GLU A 151 4.18 -12.46 -6.94
CA GLU A 151 4.62 -13.22 -8.11
C GLU A 151 5.93 -12.63 -8.65
N PRO A 152 7.10 -13.16 -8.24
CA PRO A 152 8.41 -12.61 -8.59
C PRO A 152 8.67 -12.53 -10.11
N LEU A 153 8.24 -13.55 -10.87
CA LEU A 153 8.39 -13.57 -12.33
C LEU A 153 7.59 -12.46 -13.02
N GLN A 154 6.48 -12.04 -12.43
CA GLN A 154 5.66 -10.94 -12.92
C GLN A 154 6.06 -9.59 -12.32
N LYS A 155 7.06 -9.58 -11.43
CA LYS A 155 7.55 -8.37 -10.73
C LYS A 155 6.41 -7.59 -10.08
N SER A 156 5.43 -8.31 -9.52
CA SER A 156 4.23 -7.71 -8.97
C SER A 156 3.73 -8.42 -7.71
N MET A 157 3.05 -7.66 -6.87
CA MET A 157 2.31 -8.15 -5.71
C MET A 157 0.94 -7.50 -5.71
N VAL A 158 -0.10 -8.31 -5.55
CA VAL A 158 -1.46 -7.84 -5.35
C VAL A 158 -1.91 -8.16 -3.94
N TRP A 159 -2.87 -7.42 -3.43
CA TRP A 159 -3.52 -7.74 -2.17
C TRP A 159 -5.02 -7.44 -2.20
N GLN A 160 -5.72 -8.09 -1.29
CA GLN A 160 -7.13 -7.91 -1.01
C GLN A 160 -7.39 -8.19 0.48
N LEU A 161 -8.56 -7.86 0.97
CA LEU A 161 -8.94 -8.32 2.30
C LEU A 161 -9.07 -9.86 2.34
N ASP A 162 -8.70 -10.44 3.47
CA ASP A 162 -9.08 -11.82 3.79
C ASP A 162 -10.53 -11.84 4.29
N TYR A 163 -11.46 -12.15 3.38
CA TYR A 163 -12.89 -12.13 3.67
C TYR A 163 -13.35 -13.28 4.60
N SER A 164 -12.45 -14.18 4.97
CA SER A 164 -12.72 -15.18 6.00
C SER A 164 -12.68 -14.57 7.40
N ARG A 165 -12.16 -13.33 7.53
CA ARG A 165 -11.96 -12.61 8.78
C ARG A 165 -12.62 -11.24 8.75
N SER A 166 -13.19 -10.80 9.87
CA SER A 166 -13.82 -9.49 9.98
C SER A 166 -12.76 -8.38 9.99
N SER A 167 -13.00 -7.32 9.23
CA SER A 167 -12.14 -6.14 9.12
C SER A 167 -12.97 -4.88 9.31
N ASP A 168 -12.35 -3.85 9.91
CA ASP A 168 -12.99 -2.53 10.09
C ASP A 168 -13.10 -1.73 8.77
N VAL A 169 -12.46 -2.19 7.71
CA VAL A 169 -12.53 -1.62 6.36
C VAL A 169 -13.53 -2.43 5.54
N TYR A 170 -14.42 -1.78 4.79
CA TYR A 170 -15.45 -2.49 4.02
C TYR A 170 -14.87 -3.29 2.87
N ASP A 171 -13.95 -2.70 2.11
CA ASP A 171 -13.21 -3.42 1.08
C ASP A 171 -11.91 -2.70 0.73
N SER A 172 -10.89 -3.47 0.34
CA SER A 172 -9.62 -2.94 -0.15
C SER A 172 -8.96 -3.94 -1.07
N VAL A 173 -8.52 -3.46 -2.23
CA VAL A 173 -7.62 -4.17 -3.13
C VAL A 173 -6.48 -3.26 -3.53
N GLY A 174 -5.32 -3.83 -3.77
CA GLY A 174 -4.19 -3.01 -4.18
C GLY A 174 -3.13 -3.82 -4.93
N TYR A 175 -2.10 -3.07 -5.37
CA TYR A 175 -1.12 -3.57 -6.31
C TYR A 175 0.21 -2.84 -6.17
N TRP A 176 1.28 -3.63 -6.21
CA TRP A 176 2.64 -3.16 -6.42
C TRP A 176 3.23 -3.76 -7.68
N HIS A 177 4.00 -2.98 -8.42
CA HIS A 177 4.85 -3.48 -9.49
C HIS A 177 6.20 -2.77 -9.45
N VAL A 178 7.26 -3.52 -9.73
CA VAL A 178 8.63 -3.00 -9.74
C VAL A 178 9.23 -3.21 -11.11
N GLU A 179 9.49 -2.12 -11.81
CA GLU A 179 10.16 -2.09 -13.11
C GLU A 179 11.64 -1.73 -12.92
N PRO A 180 12.58 -2.68 -13.05
CA PRO A 180 14.00 -2.35 -13.00
C PRO A 180 14.40 -1.46 -14.17
N LEU A 181 15.15 -0.38 -13.90
CA LEU A 181 15.78 0.47 -14.90
C LEU A 181 17.24 0.06 -15.11
N ASP A 182 17.93 -0.21 -14.02
CA ASP A 182 19.30 -0.69 -13.91
C ASP A 182 19.52 -1.39 -12.56
N ASP A 183 20.76 -1.75 -12.25
CA ASP A 183 21.13 -2.46 -11.02
C ASP A 183 20.88 -1.64 -9.74
N LYS A 184 20.59 -0.34 -9.84
CA LYS A 184 20.52 0.60 -8.72
C LYS A 184 19.21 1.38 -8.66
N ARG A 185 18.39 1.32 -9.72
CA ARG A 185 17.17 2.13 -9.82
C ARG A 185 16.01 1.33 -10.38
N CYS A 186 14.85 1.57 -9.81
CA CYS A 186 13.60 0.99 -10.29
C CYS A 186 12.50 2.04 -10.33
N ILE A 187 11.51 1.86 -11.21
CA ILE A 187 10.24 2.54 -11.10
C ILE A 187 9.29 1.64 -10.32
N VAL A 188 8.72 2.17 -9.26
CA VAL A 188 7.76 1.46 -8.42
C VAL A 188 6.37 2.04 -8.65
N TYR A 189 5.45 1.16 -9.02
CA TYR A 189 4.04 1.47 -9.25
C TYR A 189 3.23 0.97 -8.05
N TYR A 190 2.34 1.81 -7.55
CA TYR A 190 1.41 1.52 -6.47
C TYR A 190 0.00 1.96 -6.84
N THR A 191 -0.99 1.13 -6.59
CA THR A 191 -2.39 1.57 -6.58
C THR A 191 -3.17 0.82 -5.53
N GLN A 192 -4.20 1.49 -5.00
CA GLN A 192 -5.13 0.91 -4.05
C GLN A 192 -6.53 1.47 -4.30
N ASP A 193 -7.51 0.58 -4.37
CA ASP A 193 -8.93 0.91 -4.26
C ASP A 193 -9.37 0.58 -2.84
N SER A 194 -10.11 1.48 -2.23
CA SER A 194 -10.64 1.30 -0.87
C SER A 194 -12.08 1.77 -0.76
N LEU A 195 -12.87 1.04 -0.02
CA LEU A 195 -14.23 1.39 0.36
C LEU A 195 -14.29 1.50 1.89
N LEU A 196 -14.44 2.71 2.37
CA LEU A 196 -14.62 3.00 3.79
C LEU A 196 -16.12 3.03 4.12
N PRO A 197 -16.49 2.85 5.40
CA PRO A 197 -17.87 2.92 5.85
C PRO A 197 -18.64 4.14 5.33
N SER A 198 -19.91 3.94 4.95
CA SER A 198 -20.73 4.97 4.27
C SER A 198 -20.99 6.21 5.12
N TRP A 199 -20.96 6.09 6.44
CA TRP A 199 -21.12 7.20 7.38
C TRP A 199 -19.93 8.17 7.41
N ILE A 200 -18.77 7.80 6.81
CA ILE A 200 -17.60 8.69 6.69
C ILE A 200 -17.86 9.67 5.53
N PRO A 201 -17.86 10.99 5.74
CA PRO A 201 -18.02 11.99 4.67
C PRO A 201 -16.98 11.85 3.55
N LEU A 202 -17.38 12.07 2.30
CA LEU A 202 -16.53 11.86 1.12
C LEU A 202 -15.21 12.64 1.18
N GLN A 203 -15.23 13.87 1.70
CA GLN A 203 -14.03 14.70 1.85
C GLN A 203 -13.02 14.05 2.82
N LEU A 204 -13.52 13.43 3.89
CA LEU A 204 -12.67 12.71 4.85
C LEU A 204 -12.13 11.41 4.24
N ARG A 205 -12.94 10.69 3.44
CA ARG A 205 -12.44 9.49 2.72
C ARG A 205 -11.28 9.85 1.80
N LYS A 206 -11.39 10.93 1.03
CA LYS A 206 -10.30 11.43 0.16
C LYS A 206 -9.05 11.76 0.98
N SER A 207 -9.20 12.45 2.10
CA SER A 207 -8.09 12.80 2.99
C SER A 207 -7.41 11.56 3.58
N PHE A 208 -8.19 10.58 4.04
CA PHE A 208 -7.65 9.31 4.56
C PHE A 208 -6.93 8.51 3.49
N THR A 209 -7.51 8.39 2.30
CA THR A 209 -6.89 7.68 1.17
C THR A 209 -5.57 8.33 0.75
N ASN A 210 -5.51 9.67 0.72
CA ASN A 210 -4.27 10.39 0.44
C ASN A 210 -3.23 10.18 1.54
N ALA A 211 -3.63 10.21 2.81
CA ALA A 211 -2.74 9.94 3.93
C ALA A 211 -2.20 8.50 3.90
N ALA A 212 -3.05 7.51 3.61
CA ALA A 212 -2.65 6.11 3.46
C ALA A 212 -1.64 5.92 2.32
N MET A 213 -1.90 6.52 1.14
CA MET A 213 -0.96 6.47 0.02
C MET A 213 0.41 7.06 0.40
N ARG A 214 0.43 8.26 1.01
CA ARG A 214 1.67 8.91 1.45
C ARG A 214 2.38 8.10 2.53
N ALA A 215 1.64 7.44 3.41
CA ALA A 215 2.19 6.57 4.43
C ALA A 215 2.92 5.38 3.80
N CYS A 216 2.31 4.73 2.80
CA CYS A 216 2.90 3.57 2.12
C CYS A 216 4.10 3.94 1.23
N THR A 217 4.06 5.10 0.57
CA THR A 217 5.04 5.43 -0.49
C THR A 217 6.11 6.43 -0.03
N GLY A 218 5.82 7.29 0.95
CA GLY A 218 6.68 8.43 1.30
C GLY A 218 8.01 8.07 1.93
N LYS A 219 8.12 6.90 2.59
CA LYS A 219 9.37 6.42 3.19
C LYS A 219 9.87 5.11 2.54
N LEU A 220 9.29 4.73 1.39
CA LEU A 220 9.66 3.48 0.72
C LEU A 220 11.14 3.52 0.28
N GLU A 221 11.59 4.59 -0.37
CA GLU A 221 12.96 4.68 -0.86
C GLU A 221 14.01 4.55 0.26
N PRO A 222 13.97 5.32 1.36
CA PRO A 222 14.92 5.13 2.46
C PRO A 222 14.85 3.72 3.06
N ALA A 223 13.69 3.11 3.19
CA ALA A 223 13.56 1.73 3.68
C ALA A 223 14.22 0.72 2.76
N CYS A 224 14.06 0.86 1.43
CA CYS A 224 14.72 0.04 0.43
C CYS A 224 16.25 0.23 0.43
N GLN A 225 16.72 1.45 0.60
CA GLN A 225 18.15 1.75 0.71
C GLN A 225 18.76 1.13 1.97
N ASP A 226 18.03 1.14 3.10
CA ASP A 226 18.44 0.46 4.32
C ASP A 226 18.53 -1.06 4.15
N ALA A 227 17.56 -1.67 3.47
CA ALA A 227 17.59 -3.08 3.12
C ALA A 227 18.82 -3.42 2.24
N ALA A 228 19.08 -2.61 1.23
CA ALA A 228 20.23 -2.78 0.35
C ALA A 228 21.57 -2.64 1.10
N ARG A 229 21.68 -1.71 2.04
CA ARG A 229 22.88 -1.55 2.91
C ARG A 229 23.12 -2.77 3.78
N ARG A 230 22.06 -3.27 4.44
CA ARG A 230 22.18 -4.48 5.29
C ARG A 230 22.71 -5.70 4.53
N ARG A 231 22.40 -5.81 3.24
CA ARG A 231 22.89 -6.91 2.40
C ARG A 231 24.25 -6.66 1.74
N GLY A 232 24.89 -5.54 2.00
CA GLY A 232 26.17 -5.19 1.36
C GLY A 232 26.03 -4.84 -0.13
N MET A 233 24.82 -4.63 -0.63
CA MET A 233 24.55 -4.33 -2.05
C MET A 233 25.08 -2.95 -2.48
N TYR A 234 25.51 -2.11 -1.53
CA TYR A 234 26.00 -0.75 -1.77
C TYR A 234 27.44 -0.50 -1.29
N SER A 235 28.22 -1.52 -0.95
CA SER A 235 29.53 -1.34 -0.31
C SER A 235 30.54 -0.43 -1.07
N ALA A 236 30.31 -0.12 -2.34
CA ALA A 236 31.23 0.68 -3.15
C ALA A 236 30.72 2.12 -3.52
N TRP A 237 29.47 2.48 -3.21
CA TRP A 237 28.88 3.68 -3.82
C TRP A 237 28.80 4.92 -2.92
N TRP A 238 28.81 4.74 -1.59
CA TRP A 238 28.70 5.88 -0.66
C TRP A 238 30.04 6.58 -0.40
N SER A 239 31.17 5.93 -0.74
CA SER A 239 32.50 6.53 -0.59
C SER A 239 32.83 7.63 -1.61
N THR A 240 31.98 7.87 -2.62
CA THR A 240 32.26 8.79 -3.73
C THR A 240 31.31 9.97 -3.90
N ARG A 241 30.37 10.21 -2.96
CA ARG A 241 29.60 11.47 -2.99
C ARG A 241 30.41 12.58 -2.30
N PRO A 242 30.76 13.66 -2.98
CA PRO A 242 31.26 14.84 -2.29
C PRO A 242 30.14 15.39 -1.41
N CYS A 243 30.47 15.69 -0.16
CA CYS A 243 29.62 16.47 0.73
C CYS A 243 29.41 17.84 0.09
N SER A 244 28.20 18.12 -0.39
CA SER A 244 27.76 19.44 -0.83
C SER A 244 26.84 20.04 0.21
#